data_93fbc4d8a7d0ccc02fcad200880fe16a
#
_entry.id   93fbc4d8a7d0ccc02fcad200880fe16a
#
_cell.length_a   1.000
_cell.length_b   1.000
_cell.length_c   1.000
_cell.angle_alpha   90.00
_cell.angle_beta   90.00
_cell.angle_gamma   90.00
#
_symmetry.space_group_name_H-M   'P 1'
#
loop_
_entity.id
_entity.type
_entity.pdbx_description
1 polymer ?
#
loop_
_entity_poly.entity_id
_entity_poly.type
_entity_poly.pdbx_seq_one_letter_code
_entity_poly.pdbx_strand_id
1 'polypeptide(L)'
;MTLKKRAADWGSRAFVAIQKGLAYVPFGVLYGIADVLFVLMYHVARYRRHVVADNIGRCFPEKSEKERMVIVRQFYRNFADSFVETIKLHHVSDKQILQRMEYENIEIVDELLEQGRSIVCYFAHCFNWEWAPSITLWAKHKPGGDTVYSQVYRPLNNKPVDGLYLQLRSRFGSESFAKSHVLRDLIRVNREGKMNVCGFMSDQKPSHGDPTHVMRFLGQPTAMITGTETLARKLKMSAVYMDMYKLRRGHYKVRMRMVAERPEELEPMELTERYAELLEQTIRRNPAIWLWSHKRWKYPVELPADYDLKHARKEPSHA
;
A
#
# COMPACT_ATOMS: atom_id res chain seq x y z
N MET A 1 18.01 -15.62 -28.53
CA MET A 1 17.93 -15.47 -27.06
C MET A 1 19.20 -16.08 -26.47
N THR A 2 20.02 -15.30 -25.74
CA THR A 2 21.30 -15.76 -25.18
C THR A 2 21.10 -16.81 -24.08
N LEU A 3 22.09 -17.72 -23.87
CA LEU A 3 22.04 -18.75 -22.80
C LEU A 3 21.73 -18.15 -21.42
N LYS A 4 22.30 -16.95 -21.09
CA LYS A 4 22.01 -16.23 -19.85
C LYS A 4 20.53 -15.83 -19.72
N LYS A 5 19.87 -15.41 -20.81
CA LYS A 5 18.43 -15.09 -20.80
C LYS A 5 17.57 -16.35 -20.63
N ARG A 6 17.95 -17.48 -21.22
CA ARG A 6 17.25 -18.77 -21.02
C ARG A 6 17.36 -19.27 -19.58
N ALA A 7 18.55 -19.22 -18.99
CA ALA A 7 18.75 -19.63 -17.59
C ALA A 7 17.95 -18.74 -16.60
N ALA A 8 17.92 -17.41 -16.83
CA ALA A 8 17.13 -16.48 -16.01
C ALA A 8 15.61 -16.72 -16.15
N ASP A 9 15.13 -17.05 -17.36
CA ASP A 9 13.71 -17.39 -17.59
C ASP A 9 13.33 -18.70 -16.91
N TRP A 10 14.19 -19.72 -16.99
CA TRP A 10 14.00 -21.00 -16.27
C TRP A 10 13.95 -20.83 -14.76
N GLY A 11 14.90 -20.05 -14.19
CA GLY A 11 14.91 -19.73 -12.76
C GLY A 11 13.63 -19.00 -12.31
N SER A 12 13.14 -18.07 -13.13
CA SER A 12 11.90 -17.34 -12.84
C SER A 12 10.66 -18.25 -12.88
N ARG A 13 10.60 -19.16 -13.85
CA ARG A 13 9.49 -20.15 -13.97
C ARG A 13 9.52 -21.14 -12.81
N ALA A 14 10.72 -21.63 -12.43
CA ALA A 14 10.88 -22.49 -11.26
C ALA A 14 10.43 -21.78 -9.97
N PHE A 15 10.81 -20.52 -9.79
CA PHE A 15 10.37 -19.68 -8.68
C PHE A 15 8.84 -19.55 -8.62
N VAL A 16 8.19 -19.29 -9.77
CA VAL A 16 6.71 -19.22 -9.87
C VAL A 16 6.08 -20.57 -9.52
N ALA A 17 6.64 -21.68 -10.01
CA ALA A 17 6.12 -23.02 -9.72
C ALA A 17 6.23 -23.36 -8.23
N ILE A 18 7.37 -23.02 -7.60
CA ILE A 18 7.59 -23.21 -6.17
C ILE A 18 6.57 -22.39 -5.36
N GLN A 19 6.36 -21.11 -5.69
CA GLN A 19 5.37 -20.27 -5.01
C GLN A 19 3.96 -20.86 -5.13
N LYS A 20 3.55 -21.30 -6.31
CA LYS A 20 2.24 -21.95 -6.51
C LYS A 20 2.12 -23.24 -5.70
N GLY A 21 3.18 -24.06 -5.63
CA GLY A 21 3.20 -25.27 -4.79
C GLY A 21 3.08 -24.94 -3.29
N LEU A 22 3.84 -23.98 -2.81
CA LEU A 22 3.78 -23.51 -1.41
C LEU A 22 2.42 -22.93 -1.02
N ALA A 23 1.65 -22.40 -1.98
CA ALA A 23 0.31 -21.86 -1.70
C ALA A 23 -0.67 -22.92 -1.16
N TYR A 24 -0.45 -24.21 -1.43
CA TYR A 24 -1.27 -25.30 -0.89
C TYR A 24 -0.95 -25.64 0.57
N VAL A 25 0.24 -25.26 1.05
CA VAL A 25 0.69 -25.54 2.42
C VAL A 25 -0.20 -24.81 3.45
N PRO A 26 -0.60 -25.48 4.55
CA PRO A 26 -1.39 -24.86 5.61
C PRO A 26 -0.69 -23.64 6.24
N PHE A 27 -1.47 -22.63 6.68
CA PHE A 27 -0.94 -21.42 7.32
C PHE A 27 0.04 -21.68 8.45
N GLY A 28 -0.24 -22.67 9.31
CA GLY A 28 0.65 -23.02 10.44
C GLY A 28 2.07 -23.36 10.00
N VAL A 29 2.20 -24.18 8.95
CA VAL A 29 3.50 -24.56 8.38
C VAL A 29 4.16 -23.38 7.68
N LEU A 30 3.37 -22.57 6.93
CA LEU A 30 3.87 -21.36 6.27
C LEU A 30 4.44 -20.37 7.31
N TYR A 31 3.80 -20.22 8.47
CA TYR A 31 4.34 -19.38 9.55
C TYR A 31 5.61 -19.94 10.16
N GLY A 32 5.79 -21.26 10.22
CA GLY A 32 7.08 -21.87 10.56
C GLY A 32 8.17 -21.51 9.58
N ILE A 33 7.85 -21.53 8.27
CA ILE A 33 8.76 -21.04 7.19
C ILE A 33 9.06 -19.54 7.38
N ALA A 34 8.04 -18.73 7.71
CA ALA A 34 8.24 -17.30 7.96
C ALA A 34 9.18 -17.06 9.19
N ASP A 35 9.09 -17.87 10.23
CA ASP A 35 10.00 -17.76 11.39
C ASP A 35 11.46 -18.06 10.97
N VAL A 36 11.68 -19.06 10.12
CA VAL A 36 13.01 -19.33 9.54
C VAL A 36 13.47 -18.16 8.66
N LEU A 37 12.61 -17.65 7.79
CA LEU A 37 12.90 -16.45 6.94
C LEU A 37 13.26 -15.24 7.82
N PHE A 38 12.55 -15.02 8.91
CA PHE A 38 12.88 -13.96 9.86
C PHE A 38 14.31 -14.12 10.38
N VAL A 39 14.70 -15.32 10.84
CA VAL A 39 16.05 -15.59 11.34
C VAL A 39 17.09 -15.32 10.27
N LEU A 40 16.86 -15.82 9.05
CA LEU A 40 17.77 -15.61 7.91
C LEU A 40 17.91 -14.14 7.56
N MET A 41 16.81 -13.38 7.43
CA MET A 41 16.84 -11.98 7.04
C MET A 41 17.39 -11.07 8.14
N TYR A 42 17.02 -11.29 9.39
CA TYR A 42 17.39 -10.41 10.50
C TYR A 42 18.77 -10.73 11.10
N HIS A 43 19.09 -12.00 11.32
CA HIS A 43 20.32 -12.42 12.01
C HIS A 43 21.45 -12.75 11.05
N VAL A 44 21.16 -13.50 9.97
CA VAL A 44 22.21 -14.01 9.04
C VAL A 44 22.53 -13.00 7.96
N ALA A 45 21.59 -12.74 7.04
CA ALA A 45 21.80 -11.84 5.91
C ALA A 45 21.79 -10.36 6.31
N ARG A 46 21.20 -10.01 7.44
CA ARG A 46 21.05 -8.63 7.93
C ARG A 46 20.47 -7.71 6.85
N TYR A 47 19.51 -8.24 6.07
CA TYR A 47 18.97 -7.59 4.88
C TYR A 47 18.50 -6.16 5.18
N ARG A 48 19.20 -5.15 4.65
CA ARG A 48 18.92 -3.71 4.82
C ARG A 48 18.74 -3.27 6.28
N ARG A 49 19.31 -3.98 7.27
CA ARG A 49 19.06 -3.72 8.69
C ARG A 49 19.47 -2.30 9.10
N HIS A 50 20.54 -1.77 8.53
CA HIS A 50 20.96 -0.37 8.75
C HIS A 50 19.94 0.63 8.21
N VAL A 51 19.31 0.36 7.03
CA VAL A 51 18.27 1.23 6.47
C VAL A 51 17.04 1.27 7.36
N VAL A 52 16.60 0.10 7.84
CA VAL A 52 15.43 -0.01 8.74
C VAL A 52 15.70 0.71 10.06
N ALA A 53 16.87 0.48 10.67
CA ALA A 53 17.25 1.10 11.94
C ALA A 53 17.39 2.63 11.80
N ASP A 54 18.02 3.12 10.71
CA ASP A 54 18.17 4.54 10.43
C ASP A 54 16.82 5.23 10.22
N ASN A 55 15.96 4.67 9.38
CA ASN A 55 14.62 5.21 9.15
C ASN A 55 13.81 5.30 10.45
N ILE A 56 13.78 4.23 11.25
CA ILE A 56 13.07 4.21 12.54
C ILE A 56 13.70 5.20 13.53
N GLY A 57 15.03 5.28 13.57
CA GLY A 57 15.75 6.21 14.45
C GLY A 57 15.40 7.66 14.19
N ARG A 58 15.31 8.05 12.91
CA ARG A 58 14.93 9.42 12.49
C ARG A 58 13.46 9.74 12.80
N CYS A 59 12.56 8.77 12.61
CA CYS A 59 11.13 8.99 12.75
C CYS A 59 10.61 8.89 14.20
N PHE A 60 11.38 8.27 15.09
CA PHE A 60 11.04 8.10 16.51
C PHE A 60 12.22 8.50 17.42
N PRO A 61 12.68 9.76 17.34
CA PRO A 61 13.80 10.22 18.16
C PRO A 61 13.49 10.19 19.67
N GLU A 62 12.20 10.29 20.02
CA GLU A 62 11.70 10.23 21.40
C GLU A 62 11.84 8.86 22.05
N LYS A 63 11.97 7.79 21.26
CA LYS A 63 12.12 6.42 21.75
C LYS A 63 13.58 6.08 22.05
N SER A 64 13.81 5.36 23.12
CA SER A 64 15.13 4.81 23.43
C SER A 64 15.62 3.86 22.32
N GLU A 65 16.93 3.65 22.24
CA GLU A 65 17.52 2.70 21.29
C GLU A 65 16.93 1.29 21.45
N LYS A 66 16.72 0.85 22.70
CA LYS A 66 16.12 -0.45 23.02
C LYS A 66 14.70 -0.57 22.44
N GLU A 67 13.86 0.44 22.59
CA GLU A 67 12.50 0.46 22.03
C GLU A 67 12.52 0.45 20.51
N ARG A 68 13.40 1.26 19.89
CA ARG A 68 13.58 1.26 18.43
C ARG A 68 14.01 -0.11 17.90
N MET A 69 14.92 -0.80 18.61
CA MET A 69 15.35 -2.16 18.22
C MET A 69 14.23 -3.19 18.36
N VAL A 70 13.30 -3.03 19.31
CA VAL A 70 12.08 -3.86 19.37
C VAL A 70 11.22 -3.65 18.11
N ILE A 71 11.00 -2.41 17.69
CA ILE A 71 10.26 -2.10 16.45
C ILE A 71 10.96 -2.71 15.23
N VAL A 72 12.27 -2.55 15.11
CA VAL A 72 13.07 -3.17 14.02
C VAL A 72 12.86 -4.68 13.98
N ARG A 73 12.93 -5.37 15.11
CA ARG A 73 12.75 -6.82 15.18
C ARG A 73 11.33 -7.25 14.81
N GLN A 74 10.33 -6.52 15.29
CA GLN A 74 8.92 -6.79 14.95
C GLN A 74 8.64 -6.54 13.46
N PHE A 75 9.25 -5.48 12.88
CA PHE A 75 9.18 -5.23 11.44
C PHE A 75 9.64 -6.46 10.63
N TYR A 76 10.80 -7.05 10.95
CA TYR A 76 11.29 -8.22 10.21
C TYR A 76 10.41 -9.45 10.37
N ARG A 77 9.76 -9.64 11.53
CA ARG A 77 8.75 -10.70 11.69
C ARG A 77 7.55 -10.48 10.80
N ASN A 78 7.00 -9.25 10.79
CA ASN A 78 5.90 -8.89 9.93
C ASN A 78 6.27 -9.00 8.44
N PHE A 79 7.50 -8.61 8.09
CA PHE A 79 8.01 -8.69 6.73
C PHE A 79 8.14 -10.15 6.26
N ALA A 80 8.62 -11.06 7.11
CA ALA A 80 8.65 -12.49 6.82
C ALA A 80 7.24 -13.08 6.66
N ASP A 81 6.31 -12.71 7.56
CA ASP A 81 4.92 -13.13 7.48
C ASP A 81 4.29 -12.69 6.15
N SER A 82 4.54 -11.45 5.70
CA SER A 82 3.96 -10.91 4.46
C SER A 82 4.36 -11.71 3.21
N PHE A 83 5.56 -12.29 3.16
CA PHE A 83 5.97 -13.15 2.06
C PHE A 83 5.13 -14.43 1.96
N VAL A 84 4.97 -15.13 3.06
CA VAL A 84 4.21 -16.40 3.06
C VAL A 84 2.71 -16.17 2.90
N GLU A 85 2.21 -15.06 3.41
CA GLU A 85 0.81 -14.66 3.26
C GLU A 85 0.49 -14.23 1.81
N THR A 86 1.42 -13.56 1.12
CA THR A 86 1.32 -13.27 -0.31
C THR A 86 1.33 -14.55 -1.13
N ILE A 87 2.22 -15.50 -0.81
CA ILE A 87 2.24 -16.83 -1.45
C ILE A 87 0.91 -17.53 -1.24
N LYS A 88 0.40 -17.54 -0.01
CA LYS A 88 -0.87 -18.19 0.34
C LYS A 88 -2.07 -17.64 -0.43
N LEU A 89 -2.01 -16.36 -0.84
CA LEU A 89 -3.07 -15.71 -1.59
C LEU A 89 -3.42 -16.44 -2.91
N HIS A 90 -2.50 -17.21 -3.49
CA HIS A 90 -2.78 -18.03 -4.68
C HIS A 90 -3.82 -19.13 -4.43
N HIS A 91 -3.95 -19.62 -3.20
CA HIS A 91 -4.81 -20.79 -2.90
C HIS A 91 -5.65 -20.63 -1.62
N VAL A 92 -5.69 -19.44 -1.01
CA VAL A 92 -6.58 -19.20 0.13
C VAL A 92 -8.03 -19.10 -0.35
N SER A 93 -9.01 -19.67 0.35
CA SER A 93 -10.43 -19.53 0.00
C SER A 93 -10.97 -18.16 0.39
N ASP A 94 -12.05 -17.71 -0.27
CA ASP A 94 -12.71 -16.45 0.10
C ASP A 94 -13.23 -16.49 1.54
N LYS A 95 -13.75 -17.64 1.98
CA LYS A 95 -14.12 -17.85 3.39
C LYS A 95 -12.95 -17.61 4.36
N GLN A 96 -11.75 -18.08 4.00
CA GLN A 96 -10.56 -17.85 4.83
C GLN A 96 -10.11 -16.39 4.80
N ILE A 97 -10.25 -15.69 3.67
CA ILE A 97 -9.97 -14.26 3.58
C ILE A 97 -10.96 -13.47 4.44
N LEU A 98 -12.26 -13.74 4.34
CA LEU A 98 -13.30 -13.09 5.16
C LEU A 98 -13.08 -13.26 6.67
N GLN A 99 -12.44 -14.37 7.10
CA GLN A 99 -12.07 -14.59 8.50
C GLN A 99 -10.79 -13.88 8.93
N ARG A 100 -9.96 -13.41 7.99
CA ARG A 100 -8.62 -12.89 8.24
C ARG A 100 -8.42 -11.44 7.88
N MET A 101 -9.30 -10.90 7.06
CA MET A 101 -9.26 -9.52 6.59
C MET A 101 -10.66 -8.92 6.79
N GLU A 102 -10.81 -8.05 7.78
CA GLU A 102 -12.07 -7.36 8.08
C GLU A 102 -12.05 -5.96 7.45
N TYR A 103 -13.20 -5.49 6.97
CA TYR A 103 -13.38 -4.11 6.52
C TYR A 103 -14.43 -3.42 7.39
N GLU A 104 -14.01 -2.38 8.09
CA GLU A 104 -14.85 -1.51 8.93
C GLU A 104 -15.16 -0.24 8.16
N ASN A 105 -16.39 0.26 8.25
CA ASN A 105 -16.90 1.44 7.54
C ASN A 105 -16.86 1.28 6.00
N ILE A 106 -17.06 0.07 5.49
CA ILE A 106 -17.09 -0.18 4.04
C ILE A 106 -18.23 0.56 3.34
N GLU A 107 -19.30 0.87 4.06
CA GLU A 107 -20.42 1.67 3.62
C GLU A 107 -20.04 3.03 3.05
N ILE A 108 -18.93 3.63 3.48
CA ILE A 108 -18.38 4.86 2.88
C ILE A 108 -18.13 4.68 1.37
N VAL A 109 -17.62 3.52 0.97
CA VAL A 109 -17.36 3.21 -0.44
C VAL A 109 -18.67 3.01 -1.19
N ASP A 110 -19.60 2.26 -0.60
CA ASP A 110 -20.89 1.95 -1.22
C ASP A 110 -21.73 3.23 -1.40
N GLU A 111 -21.79 4.10 -0.40
CA GLU A 111 -22.51 5.40 -0.45
C GLU A 111 -21.96 6.34 -1.53
N LEU A 112 -20.63 6.43 -1.68
CA LEU A 112 -20.00 7.22 -2.73
C LEU A 112 -20.33 6.68 -4.12
N LEU A 113 -20.35 5.36 -4.29
CA LEU A 113 -20.73 4.73 -5.55
C LEU A 113 -22.22 4.95 -5.86
N GLU A 114 -23.11 4.89 -4.85
CA GLU A 114 -24.53 5.21 -5.00
C GLU A 114 -24.79 6.67 -5.41
N GLN A 115 -23.89 7.58 -5.03
CA GLN A 115 -23.88 8.97 -5.49
C GLN A 115 -23.29 9.15 -6.91
N GLY A 116 -22.89 8.07 -7.58
CA GLY A 116 -22.28 8.10 -8.92
C GLY A 116 -20.82 8.58 -8.90
N ARG A 117 -20.12 8.53 -7.77
CA ARG A 117 -18.74 9.00 -7.65
C ARG A 117 -17.75 7.83 -7.73
N SER A 118 -16.79 7.94 -8.62
CA SER A 118 -15.60 7.08 -8.61
C SER A 118 -14.69 7.46 -7.44
N ILE A 119 -13.84 6.52 -7.01
CA ILE A 119 -13.08 6.64 -5.76
C ILE A 119 -11.60 6.37 -6.00
N VAL A 120 -10.72 7.24 -5.51
CA VAL A 120 -9.33 6.91 -5.24
C VAL A 120 -9.21 6.35 -3.83
N CYS A 121 -8.76 5.10 -3.72
CA CYS A 121 -8.45 4.45 -2.46
C CYS A 121 -6.96 4.58 -2.16
N TYR A 122 -6.58 5.51 -1.28
CA TYR A 122 -5.23 5.55 -0.76
C TYR A 122 -4.99 4.35 0.16
N PHE A 123 -3.88 3.68 -0.03
CA PHE A 123 -3.34 2.72 0.92
C PHE A 123 -1.81 2.78 0.92
N ALA A 124 -1.17 2.09 1.84
CA ALA A 124 0.26 2.17 2.02
C ALA A 124 0.89 0.77 2.05
N HIS A 125 2.21 0.71 1.91
CA HIS A 125 2.96 -0.53 2.08
C HIS A 125 2.98 -0.95 3.56
N CYS A 126 1.77 -1.09 4.15
CA CYS A 126 1.54 -1.67 5.47
C CYS A 126 1.17 -3.15 5.29
N PHE A 127 1.75 -4.04 6.09
CA PHE A 127 1.48 -5.47 5.95
C PHE A 127 0.04 -5.80 6.41
N ASN A 128 -0.75 -6.51 5.63
CA ASN A 128 -0.50 -7.23 4.39
C ASN A 128 -1.25 -6.54 3.21
N TRP A 129 -0.64 -5.60 2.54
CA TRP A 129 -1.26 -4.80 1.46
C TRP A 129 -1.69 -5.63 0.24
N GLU A 130 -1.07 -6.78 -0.06
CA GLU A 130 -1.48 -7.62 -1.20
C GLU A 130 -2.87 -8.27 -0.99
N TRP A 131 -3.41 -8.22 0.23
CA TRP A 131 -4.78 -8.66 0.50
C TRP A 131 -5.81 -7.54 0.33
N ALA A 132 -5.41 -6.30 0.13
CA ALA A 132 -6.31 -5.16 -0.05
C ALA A 132 -7.35 -5.33 -1.17
N PRO A 133 -7.05 -5.99 -2.33
CA PRO A 133 -8.07 -6.26 -3.35
C PRO A 133 -9.24 -7.11 -2.87
N SER A 134 -9.15 -7.78 -1.71
CA SER A 134 -10.27 -8.52 -1.11
C SER A 134 -11.44 -7.63 -0.66
N ILE A 135 -11.29 -6.31 -0.70
CA ILE A 135 -12.39 -5.35 -0.47
C ILE A 135 -13.65 -5.71 -1.27
N THR A 136 -13.49 -6.27 -2.46
CA THR A 136 -14.61 -6.69 -3.33
C THR A 136 -15.49 -7.76 -2.72
N LEU A 137 -14.99 -8.53 -1.74
CA LEU A 137 -15.80 -9.52 -1.01
C LEU A 137 -16.75 -8.86 -0.01
N TRP A 138 -16.41 -7.66 0.48
CA TRP A 138 -17.13 -6.91 1.50
C TRP A 138 -18.10 -5.88 0.90
N ALA A 139 -17.67 -5.15 -0.13
CA ALA A 139 -18.45 -4.11 -0.77
C ALA A 139 -19.78 -4.65 -1.34
N LYS A 140 -20.83 -3.83 -1.30
CA LYS A 140 -22.15 -4.12 -1.89
C LYS A 140 -22.06 -4.17 -3.43
N HIS A 141 -21.38 -3.18 -4.03
CA HIS A 141 -21.14 -3.13 -5.45
C HIS A 141 -20.02 -4.10 -5.85
N LYS A 142 -20.36 -5.14 -6.60
CA LYS A 142 -19.41 -6.20 -6.97
C LYS A 142 -18.71 -5.89 -8.30
N PRO A 143 -17.47 -6.39 -8.51
CA PRO A 143 -16.81 -6.28 -9.82
C PRO A 143 -17.62 -7.00 -10.90
N GLY A 144 -17.53 -6.49 -12.14
CA GLY A 144 -18.23 -7.04 -13.31
C GLY A 144 -19.59 -6.42 -13.62
N GLY A 145 -20.14 -5.58 -12.72
CA GLY A 145 -21.30 -4.75 -12.97
C GLY A 145 -20.94 -3.37 -13.49
N ASP A 146 -21.54 -2.35 -12.89
CA ASP A 146 -21.30 -0.93 -13.13
C ASP A 146 -20.06 -0.38 -12.42
N THR A 147 -19.38 -1.21 -11.63
CA THR A 147 -18.22 -0.82 -10.84
C THR A 147 -16.98 -1.64 -11.19
N VAL A 148 -15.88 -0.97 -11.48
CA VAL A 148 -14.56 -1.53 -11.70
C VAL A 148 -13.70 -1.29 -10.46
N TYR A 149 -13.22 -2.37 -9.85
CA TYR A 149 -12.17 -2.30 -8.83
C TYR A 149 -10.82 -2.42 -9.51
N SER A 150 -9.91 -1.54 -9.18
CA SER A 150 -8.59 -1.54 -9.80
C SER A 150 -7.49 -1.10 -8.82
N GLN A 151 -6.25 -1.39 -9.16
CA GLN A 151 -5.08 -0.88 -8.46
C GLN A 151 -4.01 -0.45 -9.43
N VAL A 152 -3.31 0.63 -9.09
CA VAL A 152 -2.16 1.10 -9.86
C VAL A 152 -0.94 0.27 -9.51
N TYR A 153 -0.25 -0.23 -10.55
CA TYR A 153 0.97 -0.99 -10.36
C TYR A 153 2.09 -0.55 -11.30
N ARG A 154 3.32 -0.86 -10.93
CA ARG A 154 4.48 -0.72 -11.79
C ARG A 154 4.83 -2.08 -12.39
N PRO A 155 4.76 -2.26 -13.73
CA PRO A 155 5.13 -3.52 -14.37
C PRO A 155 6.56 -3.96 -14.01
N LEU A 156 6.73 -5.23 -13.72
CA LEU A 156 8.04 -5.82 -13.41
C LEU A 156 8.76 -6.22 -14.69
N ASN A 157 10.09 -6.06 -14.68
CA ASN A 157 10.93 -6.48 -15.81
C ASN A 157 10.92 -8.01 -16.01
N ASN A 158 10.74 -8.78 -14.94
CA ASN A 158 10.64 -10.22 -14.95
C ASN A 158 9.21 -10.65 -15.29
N LYS A 159 8.95 -11.00 -16.55
CA LYS A 159 7.60 -11.29 -17.06
C LYS A 159 6.89 -12.47 -16.35
N PRO A 160 7.53 -13.62 -16.06
CA PRO A 160 6.91 -14.69 -15.28
C PRO A 160 6.45 -14.21 -13.88
N VAL A 161 7.27 -13.44 -13.19
CA VAL A 161 6.95 -12.89 -11.86
C VAL A 161 5.86 -11.81 -11.98
N ASP A 162 5.93 -10.93 -12.98
CA ASP A 162 4.90 -9.92 -13.27
C ASP A 162 3.52 -10.58 -13.45
N GLY A 163 3.46 -11.62 -14.30
CA GLY A 163 2.23 -12.38 -14.52
C GLY A 163 1.69 -13.04 -13.25
N LEU A 164 2.57 -13.53 -12.38
CA LEU A 164 2.19 -14.10 -11.08
C LEU A 164 1.48 -13.08 -10.19
N TYR A 165 2.06 -11.88 -10.04
CA TYR A 165 1.46 -10.81 -9.22
C TYR A 165 0.18 -10.25 -9.84
N LEU A 166 0.09 -10.16 -11.18
CA LEU A 166 -1.15 -9.79 -11.85
C LEU A 166 -2.29 -10.77 -11.55
N GLN A 167 -1.99 -12.09 -11.61
CA GLN A 167 -2.96 -13.14 -11.24
C GLN A 167 -3.41 -13.03 -9.77
N LEU A 168 -2.47 -12.74 -8.84
CA LEU A 168 -2.80 -12.53 -7.44
C LEU A 168 -3.78 -11.36 -7.23
N ARG A 169 -3.48 -10.24 -7.86
CA ARG A 169 -4.24 -9.00 -7.69
C ARG A 169 -5.59 -9.03 -8.38
N SER A 170 -5.72 -9.78 -9.49
CA SER A 170 -7.00 -9.94 -10.19
C SER A 170 -7.91 -11.01 -9.60
N ARG A 171 -7.43 -11.76 -8.60
CA ARG A 171 -8.15 -12.90 -8.03
C ARG A 171 -9.56 -12.55 -7.51
N PHE A 172 -9.75 -11.35 -7.00
CA PHE A 172 -11.01 -10.87 -6.45
C PHE A 172 -11.79 -10.01 -7.46
N GLY A 173 -11.50 -10.15 -8.76
CA GLY A 173 -12.18 -9.39 -9.81
C GLY A 173 -11.61 -7.99 -10.07
N SER A 174 -10.45 -7.64 -9.47
CA SER A 174 -9.82 -6.34 -9.68
C SER A 174 -8.97 -6.30 -10.95
N GLU A 175 -8.93 -5.15 -11.61
CA GLU A 175 -8.03 -4.85 -12.73
C GLU A 175 -6.72 -4.22 -12.22
N SER A 176 -5.62 -4.44 -12.95
CA SER A 176 -4.33 -3.81 -12.63
C SER A 176 -3.98 -2.78 -13.72
N PHE A 177 -3.98 -1.49 -13.34
CA PHE A 177 -3.65 -0.39 -14.25
C PHE A 177 -2.16 -0.05 -14.14
N ALA A 178 -1.46 -0.11 -15.28
CA ALA A 178 -0.05 0.29 -15.29
C ALA A 178 0.08 1.80 -15.01
N LYS A 179 1.00 2.19 -14.11
CA LYS A 179 1.23 3.58 -13.71
C LYS A 179 1.33 4.54 -14.89
N SER A 180 2.00 4.12 -15.99
CA SER A 180 2.16 4.93 -17.22
C SER A 180 0.87 5.17 -18.00
N HIS A 181 -0.18 4.41 -17.73
CA HIS A 181 -1.44 4.44 -18.48
C HIS A 181 -2.67 4.68 -17.60
N VAL A 182 -2.49 4.86 -16.29
CA VAL A 182 -3.60 4.94 -15.32
C VAL A 182 -4.66 5.99 -15.68
N LEU A 183 -4.26 7.19 -16.13
CA LEU A 183 -5.22 8.22 -16.54
C LEU A 183 -6.09 7.75 -17.71
N ARG A 184 -5.48 7.09 -18.72
CA ARG A 184 -6.21 6.55 -19.86
C ARG A 184 -7.20 5.45 -19.46
N ASP A 185 -6.78 4.57 -18.54
CA ASP A 185 -7.62 3.47 -18.07
C ASP A 185 -8.78 3.98 -17.21
N LEU A 186 -8.58 4.98 -16.36
CA LEU A 186 -9.66 5.65 -15.61
C LEU A 186 -10.66 6.36 -16.55
N ILE A 187 -10.16 7.07 -17.58
CA ILE A 187 -11.03 7.70 -18.58
C ILE A 187 -11.81 6.65 -19.38
N ARG A 188 -11.19 5.49 -19.71
CA ARG A 188 -11.88 4.39 -20.39
C ARG A 188 -13.07 3.90 -19.55
N VAL A 189 -12.86 3.60 -18.28
CA VAL A 189 -13.90 3.13 -17.36
C VAL A 189 -15.06 4.15 -17.29
N ASN A 190 -14.74 5.44 -17.16
CA ASN A 190 -15.75 6.49 -17.12
C ASN A 190 -16.55 6.59 -18.43
N ARG A 191 -15.90 6.47 -19.61
CA ARG A 191 -16.56 6.46 -20.92
C ARG A 191 -17.47 5.25 -21.12
N GLU A 192 -17.19 4.14 -20.47
CA GLU A 192 -18.05 2.95 -20.43
C GLU A 192 -19.28 3.13 -19.52
N GLY A 193 -19.46 4.32 -18.91
CA GLY A 193 -20.54 4.58 -17.96
C GLY A 193 -20.37 3.88 -16.61
N LYS A 194 -19.15 3.43 -16.30
CA LYS A 194 -18.84 2.70 -15.06
C LYS A 194 -18.13 3.58 -14.06
N MET A 195 -18.31 3.26 -12.78
CA MET A 195 -17.55 3.83 -11.69
C MET A 195 -16.26 3.03 -11.44
N ASN A 196 -15.28 3.66 -10.83
CA ASN A 196 -14.01 3.01 -10.48
C ASN A 196 -13.67 3.20 -9.01
N VAL A 197 -13.28 2.10 -8.35
CA VAL A 197 -12.62 2.12 -7.03
C VAL A 197 -11.17 1.75 -7.26
N CYS A 198 -10.30 2.77 -7.35
CA CYS A 198 -8.90 2.59 -7.75
C CYS A 198 -7.94 2.75 -6.57
N GLY A 199 -7.18 1.71 -6.27
CA GLY A 199 -6.16 1.70 -5.24
C GLY A 199 -4.86 2.37 -5.67
N PHE A 200 -4.35 3.28 -4.82
CA PHE A 200 -3.09 4.00 -5.02
C PHE A 200 -2.18 3.89 -3.80
N MET A 201 -0.91 3.59 -4.04
CA MET A 201 0.14 3.60 -3.02
C MET A 201 1.07 4.79 -3.27
N SER A 202 0.99 5.82 -2.43
CA SER A 202 1.75 7.08 -2.59
C SER A 202 2.77 7.32 -1.45
N ASP A 203 3.07 6.28 -0.66
CA ASP A 203 3.89 6.36 0.56
C ASP A 203 5.39 6.16 0.34
N GLN A 204 5.82 5.68 -0.82
CA GLN A 204 7.24 5.50 -1.13
C GLN A 204 7.86 6.76 -1.75
N LYS A 205 9.20 6.78 -1.84
CA LYS A 205 9.90 7.89 -2.48
C LYS A 205 9.47 8.05 -3.93
N PRO A 206 9.35 9.28 -4.43
CA PRO A 206 9.06 9.53 -5.84
C PRO A 206 10.11 8.90 -6.78
N SER A 207 9.67 8.49 -7.96
CA SER A 207 10.55 8.17 -9.08
C SER A 207 10.94 9.46 -9.82
N HIS A 208 11.97 9.38 -10.67
CA HIS A 208 12.33 10.53 -11.52
C HIS A 208 11.12 10.94 -12.39
N GLY A 209 10.77 12.23 -12.37
CA GLY A 209 9.65 12.80 -13.12
C GLY A 209 8.27 12.67 -12.45
N ASP A 210 8.18 12.05 -11.27
CA ASP A 210 6.93 12.09 -10.51
C ASP A 210 6.67 13.51 -9.98
N PRO A 211 5.44 14.04 -10.08
CA PRO A 211 5.06 15.27 -9.43
C PRO A 211 5.09 15.08 -7.90
N THR A 212 5.60 16.08 -7.20
CA THR A 212 5.82 15.98 -5.74
C THR A 212 5.42 17.26 -5.03
N HIS A 213 5.03 17.09 -3.75
CA HIS A 213 4.86 18.14 -2.77
C HIS A 213 5.80 17.86 -1.59
N VAL A 214 6.57 18.86 -1.15
CA VAL A 214 7.49 18.72 -0.02
C VAL A 214 6.78 19.17 1.24
N MET A 215 6.69 18.25 2.21
CA MET A 215 6.03 18.49 3.49
C MET A 215 6.78 17.77 4.63
N ARG A 216 6.38 18.01 5.87
CA ARG A 216 6.86 17.25 7.03
C ARG A 216 6.06 15.95 7.15
N PHE A 217 6.76 14.82 7.17
CA PHE A 217 6.15 13.50 7.36
C PHE A 217 7.00 12.67 8.32
N LEU A 218 6.41 12.16 9.39
CA LEU A 218 7.11 11.49 10.49
C LEU A 218 8.28 12.33 11.05
N GLY A 219 8.08 13.65 11.15
CA GLY A 219 9.09 14.60 11.60
C GLY A 219 10.18 14.94 10.59
N GLN A 220 10.19 14.34 9.38
CA GLN A 220 11.22 14.52 8.36
C GLN A 220 10.72 15.34 7.17
N PRO A 221 11.53 16.27 6.60
CA PRO A 221 11.24 16.85 5.30
C PRO A 221 11.12 15.75 4.26
N THR A 222 9.99 15.71 3.54
CA THR A 222 9.64 14.56 2.72
C THR A 222 8.93 14.99 1.44
N ALA A 223 9.42 14.55 0.28
CA ALA A 223 8.69 14.67 -0.98
C ALA A 223 7.61 13.58 -1.06
N MET A 224 6.34 13.98 -1.08
CA MET A 224 5.18 13.12 -1.29
C MET A 224 4.76 13.14 -2.76
N ILE A 225 4.30 11.98 -3.27
CA ILE A 225 3.81 11.86 -4.65
C ILE A 225 2.41 12.46 -4.73
N THR A 226 2.21 13.42 -5.64
CA THR A 226 0.92 14.13 -5.80
C THR A 226 0.07 13.64 -6.98
N GLY A 227 0.56 12.65 -7.73
CA GLY A 227 -0.15 12.14 -8.90
C GLY A 227 -1.55 11.63 -8.60
N THR A 228 -1.79 11.03 -7.43
CA THR A 228 -3.11 10.57 -7.01
C THR A 228 -4.07 11.74 -6.79
N GLU A 229 -3.63 12.81 -6.12
CA GLU A 229 -4.41 14.04 -5.97
C GLU A 229 -4.75 14.67 -7.31
N THR A 230 -3.76 14.77 -8.20
CA THR A 230 -3.96 15.31 -9.55
C THR A 230 -5.06 14.55 -10.30
N LEU A 231 -5.08 13.22 -10.20
CA LEU A 231 -6.10 12.38 -10.84
C LEU A 231 -7.45 12.54 -10.14
N ALA A 232 -7.50 12.51 -8.82
CA ALA A 232 -8.73 12.67 -8.04
C ALA A 232 -9.43 13.99 -8.36
N ARG A 233 -8.70 15.10 -8.34
CA ARG A 233 -9.22 16.44 -8.67
C ARG A 233 -9.70 16.52 -10.12
N LYS A 234 -8.86 16.09 -11.08
CA LYS A 234 -9.15 16.16 -12.51
C LYS A 234 -10.38 15.35 -12.92
N LEU A 235 -10.56 14.17 -12.32
CA LEU A 235 -11.64 13.24 -12.64
C LEU A 235 -12.81 13.33 -11.66
N LYS A 236 -12.75 14.25 -10.68
CA LYS A 236 -13.75 14.47 -9.62
C LYS A 236 -14.06 13.18 -8.86
N MET A 237 -13.01 12.39 -8.55
CA MET A 237 -13.12 11.16 -7.79
C MET A 237 -13.03 11.47 -6.30
N SER A 238 -13.90 10.88 -5.48
CA SER A 238 -13.77 10.98 -4.03
C SER A 238 -12.51 10.26 -3.55
N ALA A 239 -12.01 10.63 -2.38
CA ALA A 239 -10.79 10.05 -1.83
C ALA A 239 -11.06 9.40 -0.47
N VAL A 240 -10.70 8.13 -0.33
CA VAL A 240 -10.76 7.37 0.91
C VAL A 240 -9.39 6.80 1.25
N TYR A 241 -9.13 6.54 2.54
CA TYR A 241 -7.92 5.93 3.02
C TYR A 241 -8.23 4.57 3.68
N MET A 242 -7.48 3.55 3.28
CA MET A 242 -7.53 2.21 3.83
C MET A 242 -6.56 2.11 5.02
N ASP A 243 -7.06 2.43 6.22
CA ASP A 243 -6.28 2.41 7.46
C ASP A 243 -6.10 0.98 7.97
N MET A 244 -4.90 0.41 7.78
CA MET A 244 -4.58 -0.98 8.09
C MET A 244 -4.25 -1.19 9.56
N TYR A 245 -4.86 -2.21 10.16
CA TYR A 245 -4.58 -2.73 11.50
C TYR A 245 -4.13 -4.18 11.42
N LYS A 246 -3.08 -4.55 12.13
CA LYS A 246 -2.75 -5.95 12.41
C LYS A 246 -3.36 -6.33 13.76
N LEU A 247 -4.37 -7.18 13.75
CA LEU A 247 -5.04 -7.65 14.97
C LEU A 247 -4.18 -8.71 15.68
N ARG A 248 -3.69 -9.66 14.89
CA ARG A 248 -2.76 -10.71 15.31
C ARG A 248 -2.08 -11.29 14.07
N ARG A 249 -1.19 -12.24 14.22
CA ARG A 249 -0.51 -12.90 13.08
C ARG A 249 -1.54 -13.47 12.11
N GLY A 250 -1.51 -13.03 10.85
CA GLY A 250 -2.42 -13.46 9.79
C GLY A 250 -3.86 -12.99 9.90
N HIS A 251 -4.13 -11.99 10.73
CA HIS A 251 -5.44 -11.37 10.86
C HIS A 251 -5.31 -9.84 10.85
N TYR A 252 -6.04 -9.21 9.98
CA TYR A 252 -5.98 -7.78 9.70
C TYR A 252 -7.37 -7.18 9.70
N LYS A 253 -7.44 -5.88 9.95
CA LYS A 253 -8.61 -5.06 9.74
C LYS A 253 -8.23 -3.83 8.95
N VAL A 254 -9.05 -3.44 8.00
CA VAL A 254 -8.98 -2.17 7.30
C VAL A 254 -10.16 -1.33 7.74
N ARG A 255 -9.88 -0.13 8.26
CA ARG A 255 -10.92 0.87 8.50
C ARG A 255 -10.91 1.84 7.32
N MET A 256 -12.03 1.93 6.63
CA MET A 256 -12.20 2.94 5.57
C MET A 256 -12.37 4.31 6.24
N ARG A 257 -11.58 5.29 5.79
CA ARG A 257 -11.63 6.66 6.31
C ARG A 257 -11.80 7.64 5.16
N MET A 258 -12.79 8.51 5.23
CA MET A 258 -12.93 9.61 4.27
C MET A 258 -11.72 10.53 4.35
N VAL A 259 -11.09 10.82 3.21
CA VAL A 259 -10.05 11.86 3.09
C VAL A 259 -10.68 13.14 2.55
N ALA A 260 -11.44 13.01 1.47
CA ALA A 260 -12.25 14.08 0.91
C ALA A 260 -13.35 13.50 0.00
N GLU A 261 -14.57 13.95 0.18
CA GLU A 261 -15.67 13.60 -0.72
C GLU A 261 -15.50 14.30 -2.08
N ARG A 262 -15.07 15.56 -2.06
CA ARG A 262 -14.88 16.42 -3.24
C ARG A 262 -13.47 17.02 -3.29
N PRO A 263 -12.46 16.23 -3.71
CA PRO A 263 -11.08 16.73 -3.77
C PRO A 263 -10.91 17.93 -4.72
N GLU A 264 -11.78 18.08 -5.71
CA GLU A 264 -11.79 19.22 -6.60
C GLU A 264 -12.05 20.58 -5.91
N GLU A 265 -12.67 20.57 -4.73
CA GLU A 265 -12.99 21.78 -3.93
C GLU A 265 -11.89 22.11 -2.91
N LEU A 266 -10.91 21.23 -2.70
CA LEU A 266 -9.81 21.47 -1.77
C LEU A 266 -8.77 22.42 -2.36
N GLU A 267 -7.96 23.02 -1.48
CA GLU A 267 -6.77 23.74 -1.90
C GLU A 267 -5.74 22.79 -2.56
N PRO A 268 -4.89 23.29 -3.46
CA PRO A 268 -3.84 22.47 -4.05
C PRO A 268 -2.93 21.83 -2.99
N MET A 269 -2.64 20.54 -3.13
CA MET A 269 -1.82 19.70 -2.23
C MET A 269 -2.48 19.32 -0.92
N GLU A 270 -3.64 19.86 -0.58
CA GLU A 270 -4.33 19.58 0.67
C GLU A 270 -4.76 18.10 0.77
N LEU A 271 -5.19 17.48 -0.34
CA LEU A 271 -5.53 16.05 -0.33
C LEU A 271 -4.32 15.17 0.00
N THR A 272 -3.16 15.53 -0.53
CA THR A 272 -1.90 14.81 -0.28
C THR A 272 -1.47 14.98 1.19
N GLU A 273 -1.65 16.18 1.77
CA GLU A 273 -1.36 16.46 3.18
C GLU A 273 -2.29 15.63 4.09
N ARG A 274 -3.60 15.65 3.86
CA ARG A 274 -4.58 14.86 4.62
C ARG A 274 -4.27 13.36 4.59
N TYR A 275 -3.92 12.82 3.42
CA TYR A 275 -3.49 11.43 3.30
C TYR A 275 -2.23 11.16 4.12
N ALA A 276 -1.23 12.03 4.03
CA ALA A 276 0.02 11.86 4.76
C ALA A 276 -0.19 11.88 6.29
N GLU A 277 -1.07 12.75 6.79
CA GLU A 277 -1.45 12.80 8.22
C GLU A 277 -2.11 11.48 8.67
N LEU A 278 -3.06 10.96 7.88
CA LEU A 278 -3.72 9.69 8.18
C LEU A 278 -2.73 8.52 8.18
N LEU A 279 -1.80 8.50 7.23
CA LEU A 279 -0.75 7.50 7.17
C LEU A 279 0.22 7.62 8.34
N GLU A 280 0.58 8.84 8.75
CA GLU A 280 1.43 9.07 9.93
C GLU A 280 0.75 8.53 11.19
N GLN A 281 -0.55 8.77 11.38
CA GLN A 281 -1.32 8.18 12.49
C GLN A 281 -1.28 6.65 12.48
N THR A 282 -1.43 6.02 11.30
CA THR A 282 -1.33 4.57 11.14
C THR A 282 0.05 4.05 11.57
N ILE A 283 1.13 4.69 11.10
CA ILE A 283 2.50 4.29 11.40
C ILE A 283 2.83 4.53 12.88
N ARG A 284 2.43 5.66 13.47
CA ARG A 284 2.68 5.95 14.89
C ARG A 284 1.94 4.98 15.82
N ARG A 285 0.72 4.58 15.46
CA ARG A 285 -0.07 3.58 16.19
C ARG A 285 0.59 2.20 16.21
N ASN A 286 1.15 1.76 15.09
CA ASN A 286 1.88 0.49 14.98
C ASN A 286 3.10 0.63 14.05
N PRO A 287 4.23 1.10 14.58
CA PRO A 287 5.41 1.35 13.77
C PRO A 287 5.94 0.12 13.01
N ALA A 288 5.68 -1.08 13.51
CA ALA A 288 6.23 -2.30 12.92
C ALA A 288 5.55 -2.78 11.63
N ILE A 289 4.46 -2.13 11.18
CA ILE A 289 3.70 -2.59 10.00
C ILE A 289 4.08 -1.90 8.69
N TRP A 290 4.78 -0.76 8.72
CA TRP A 290 5.15 -0.04 7.50
C TRP A 290 6.47 -0.55 6.91
N LEU A 291 6.67 -0.40 5.59
CA LEU A 291 7.80 -0.96 4.84
C LEU A 291 9.11 -0.16 5.04
N TRP A 292 9.70 -0.25 6.22
CA TRP A 292 10.91 0.46 6.60
C TRP A 292 12.16 0.07 5.80
N SER A 293 12.17 -1.06 5.11
CA SER A 293 13.29 -1.46 4.25
C SER A 293 13.40 -0.62 2.97
N HIS A 294 12.40 0.19 2.64
CA HIS A 294 12.48 1.16 1.57
C HIS A 294 13.34 2.36 1.98
N LYS A 295 14.27 2.81 1.10
CA LYS A 295 15.11 4.00 1.33
C LYS A 295 14.26 5.26 1.09
N ARG A 296 13.31 5.58 1.99
CA ARG A 296 12.32 6.65 1.83
C ARG A 296 12.98 8.02 1.67
N TRP A 297 13.98 8.30 2.48
CA TRP A 297 14.72 9.57 2.51
C TRP A 297 16.10 9.45 1.85
N LYS A 298 16.20 8.70 0.73
CA LYS A 298 17.46 8.55 -0.03
C LYS A 298 17.96 9.87 -0.60
N TYR A 299 17.04 10.72 -1.03
CA TYR A 299 17.33 12.03 -1.58
C TYR A 299 16.80 13.07 -0.60
N PRO A 300 17.68 13.84 0.06
CA PRO A 300 17.27 14.90 0.95
C PRO A 300 16.46 15.96 0.21
N VAL A 301 15.47 16.52 0.87
CA VAL A 301 14.70 17.68 0.41
C VAL A 301 14.58 18.66 1.56
N GLU A 302 14.43 19.95 1.23
CA GLU A 302 14.21 21.01 2.20
C GLU A 302 12.76 21.44 2.18
N LEU A 303 12.21 21.75 3.36
CA LEU A 303 10.88 22.35 3.46
C LEU A 303 10.88 23.74 2.83
N PRO A 304 9.77 24.18 2.19
CA PRO A 304 9.61 25.56 1.79
C PRO A 304 9.86 26.52 2.98
N ALA A 305 10.49 27.67 2.73
CA ALA A 305 10.86 28.62 3.77
C ALA A 305 9.65 29.12 4.61
N ASP A 306 8.46 29.11 4.02
CA ASP A 306 7.20 29.53 4.65
C ASP A 306 6.34 28.36 5.17
N TYR A 307 6.89 27.12 5.17
CA TYR A 307 6.13 25.91 5.52
C TYR A 307 5.51 26.01 6.91
N ASP A 308 6.30 26.31 7.93
CA ASP A 308 5.83 26.34 9.32
C ASP A 308 4.82 27.49 9.54
N LEU A 309 4.96 28.62 8.85
CA LEU A 309 4.01 29.73 8.92
C LEU A 309 2.64 29.36 8.32
N LYS A 310 2.61 28.60 7.25
CA LYS A 310 1.37 28.13 6.62
C LYS A 310 0.66 27.10 7.48
N HIS A 311 1.40 26.23 8.18
CA HIS A 311 0.83 25.14 8.98
C HIS A 311 0.46 25.57 10.40
N ALA A 312 1.16 26.53 11.00
CA ALA A 312 0.77 27.12 12.28
C ALA A 312 -0.62 27.78 12.27
N ARG A 313 -1.09 28.25 11.11
CA ARG A 313 -2.44 28.83 10.93
C ARG A 313 -3.56 27.78 10.82
N LYS A 314 -3.22 26.50 10.61
CA LYS A 314 -4.18 25.38 10.46
C LYS A 314 -4.42 24.61 11.76
N GLU A 315 -3.70 24.91 12.86
CA GLU A 315 -4.02 24.29 14.15
C GLU A 315 -5.39 24.80 14.62
N PRO A 316 -6.39 23.92 14.87
CA PRO A 316 -7.65 24.33 15.43
C PRO A 316 -7.36 24.92 16.82
N SER A 317 -7.83 26.16 17.07
CA SER A 317 -7.92 26.68 18.41
C SER A 317 -8.75 25.70 19.23
N HIS A 318 -8.11 24.96 20.12
CA HIS A 318 -8.81 24.17 21.12
C HIS A 318 -9.53 25.17 22.05
N ALA A 319 -10.81 25.45 21.74
CA ALA A 319 -11.76 26.05 22.63
C ALA A 319 -12.71 24.95 23.11
#